data_cc0aa3e8396e7e1a40fad5a337ebe7bd
#
_entry.id   cc0aa3e8396e7e1a40fad5a337ebe7bd
#
_cell.length_a   1.000
_cell.length_b   1.000
_cell.length_c   1.000
_cell.angle_alpha   90.00
_cell.angle_beta   90.00
_cell.angle_gamma   90.00
#
_symmetry.space_group_name_H-M   'P 1'
#
loop_
_entity.id
_entity.type
_entity.pdbx_description
1 polymer ?
#
loop_
_entity_poly.entity_id
_entity_poly.type
_entity_poly.pdbx_seq_one_letter_code
_entity_poly.pdbx_strand_id
1 'polypeptide(L)'
;MPRKQLQEALDALHEQLESTEELAAEDREALVGAMNDIRNALSPGDSASPTEGAVSGRIYALIEDLESSHPKFADILRNVSESLANLGI
;
A
#
# COMPACT_ATOMS: atom_id res chain seq x y z
N MET A 1 0.79 -8.67 -15.92
CA MET A 1 0.97 -9.59 -14.80
C MET A 1 0.68 -8.89 -13.49
N PRO A 2 -0.03 -9.54 -12.57
CA PRO A 2 -0.45 -8.88 -11.33
C PRO A 2 0.71 -8.38 -10.47
N ARG A 3 1.80 -9.13 -10.44
CA ARG A 3 2.95 -8.74 -9.64
C ARG A 3 3.59 -7.45 -10.16
N LYS A 4 3.65 -7.32 -11.47
CA LYS A 4 4.19 -6.12 -12.08
C LYS A 4 3.29 -4.93 -11.81
N GLN A 5 1.98 -5.14 -11.89
CA GLN A 5 1.01 -4.10 -11.56
C GLN A 5 1.19 -3.63 -10.12
N LEU A 6 1.43 -4.57 -9.21
CA LEU A 6 1.64 -4.22 -7.81
C LEU A 6 2.90 -3.39 -7.64
N GLN A 7 3.99 -3.76 -8.31
CA GLN A 7 5.22 -3.00 -8.24
C GLN A 7 5.03 -1.59 -8.79
N GLU A 8 4.31 -1.47 -9.89
CA GLU A 8 4.01 -0.16 -10.46
C GLU A 8 3.16 0.68 -9.52
N ALA A 9 2.19 0.05 -8.86
CA ALA A 9 1.37 0.75 -7.90
C ALA A 9 2.19 1.22 -6.69
N LEU A 10 3.12 0.39 -6.24
CA LEU A 10 4.00 0.78 -5.14
C LEU A 10 4.93 1.91 -5.53
N ASP A 11 5.43 1.88 -6.75
CA ASP A 11 6.27 2.98 -7.25
C ASP A 11 5.48 4.27 -7.33
N ALA A 12 4.24 4.19 -7.81
CA ALA A 12 3.37 5.35 -7.87
C ALA A 12 3.08 5.90 -6.47
N LEU A 13 2.87 5.01 -5.52
CA LEU A 13 2.64 5.41 -4.14
C LEU A 13 3.86 6.11 -3.55
N HIS A 14 5.03 5.56 -3.80
CA HIS A 14 6.28 6.14 -3.31
C HIS A 14 6.52 7.52 -3.92
N GLU A 15 6.30 7.63 -5.22
CA GLU A 15 6.46 8.89 -5.93
C GLU A 15 5.49 9.94 -5.42
N GLN A 16 4.24 9.56 -5.22
CA GLN A 16 3.23 10.47 -4.69
C GLN A 16 3.58 10.90 -3.27
N LEU A 17 4.13 9.98 -2.49
CA LEU A 17 4.55 10.26 -1.12
C LEU A 17 5.66 11.32 -1.09
N GLU A 18 6.62 11.21 -2.00
CA GLU A 18 7.70 12.19 -2.09
C GLU A 18 7.21 13.53 -2.63
N SER A 19 6.22 13.52 -3.50
CA SER A 19 5.71 14.75 -4.11
C SER A 19 4.80 15.54 -3.20
N THR A 20 4.21 14.90 -2.19
CA THR A 20 3.24 15.54 -1.33
C THR A 20 3.91 16.05 -0.07
N GLU A 21 4.08 17.35 0.01
CA GLU A 21 4.72 17.99 1.16
C GLU A 21 3.75 18.20 2.32
N GLU A 22 2.47 18.27 2.03
CA GLU A 22 1.45 18.56 3.03
C GLU A 22 1.00 17.34 3.82
N LEU A 23 1.59 16.19 3.54
CA LEU A 23 1.21 14.97 4.19
C LEU A 23 1.64 14.98 5.67
N ALA A 24 0.71 14.68 6.55
CA ALA A 24 0.99 14.60 7.97
C ALA A 24 1.98 13.46 8.25
N ALA A 25 2.80 13.64 9.28
CA ALA A 25 3.80 12.64 9.62
C ALA A 25 3.16 11.28 9.94
N GLU A 26 2.02 11.30 10.60
CA GLU A 26 1.29 10.07 10.92
C GLU A 26 0.86 9.34 9.67
N ASP A 27 0.35 10.07 8.68
CA ASP A 27 -0.08 9.49 7.43
C ASP A 27 1.11 8.95 6.64
N ARG A 28 2.20 9.69 6.65
CA ARG A 28 3.42 9.26 5.97
C ARG A 28 3.96 7.95 6.57
N GLU A 29 4.00 7.88 7.88
CA GLU A 29 4.46 6.67 8.56
C GLU A 29 3.55 5.49 8.27
N ALA A 30 2.25 5.72 8.25
CA ALA A 30 1.28 4.67 7.96
C ALA A 30 1.46 4.14 6.53
N LEU A 31 1.67 5.05 5.58
CA LEU A 31 1.89 4.67 4.19
C LEU A 31 3.20 3.89 4.02
N VAL A 32 4.26 4.35 4.65
CA VAL A 32 5.54 3.64 4.60
C VAL A 32 5.41 2.26 5.23
N GLY A 33 4.72 2.16 6.34
CA GLY A 33 4.47 0.88 6.99
C GLY A 33 3.72 -0.08 6.09
N ALA A 34 2.69 0.42 5.41
CA ALA A 34 1.92 -0.40 4.47
C ALA A 34 2.79 -0.87 3.32
N MET A 35 3.63 0.01 2.78
CA MET A 35 4.54 -0.37 1.70
C MET A 35 5.51 -1.46 2.13
N ASN A 36 6.06 -1.34 3.34
CA ASN A 36 6.95 -2.35 3.89
C ASN A 36 6.25 -3.69 4.08
N ASP A 37 5.02 -3.66 4.56
CA ASP A 37 4.23 -4.88 4.73
C ASP A 37 4.01 -5.58 3.41
N ILE A 38 3.70 -4.81 2.37
CA ILE A 38 3.48 -5.36 1.04
C ILE A 38 4.76 -5.97 0.49
N ARG A 39 5.88 -5.28 0.66
CA ARG A 39 7.17 -5.81 0.21
C ARG A 39 7.53 -7.10 0.93
N ASN A 40 7.26 -7.15 2.21
CA ASN A 40 7.51 -8.37 2.99
C ASN A 40 6.63 -9.51 2.53
N ALA A 41 5.38 -9.22 2.19
CA ALA A 41 4.46 -10.24 1.68
C ALA A 41 4.93 -10.80 0.35
N LEU A 42 5.61 -9.97 -0.45
CA LEU A 42 6.11 -10.40 -1.75
C LEU A 42 7.47 -11.09 -1.68
N SER A 43 8.19 -10.95 -0.58
CA SER A 43 9.51 -11.54 -0.44
C SER A 43 9.40 -13.04 -0.22
N PRO A 44 9.95 -13.86 -1.12
CA PRO A 44 9.91 -15.30 -0.94
C PRO A 44 10.88 -15.71 0.16
N GLY A 45 10.46 -16.66 0.94
CA GLY A 45 11.34 -17.28 1.91
C GLY A 45 11.42 -16.63 3.27
N ASP A 46 10.79 -15.49 3.43
CA ASP A 46 10.78 -14.87 4.75
C ASP A 46 9.63 -15.41 5.55
N SER A 47 9.99 -15.99 6.66
CA SER A 47 9.02 -16.68 7.49
C SER A 47 8.07 -15.76 8.23
N ALA A 48 8.36 -14.48 8.24
CA ALA A 48 7.56 -13.52 8.99
C ALA A 48 6.46 -12.92 8.15
N SER A 49 5.79 -13.73 7.37
CA SER A 49 4.72 -13.19 6.55
C SER A 49 3.54 -12.85 7.47
N PRO A 50 3.11 -11.60 7.45
CA PRO A 50 1.86 -11.25 8.12
C PRO A 50 0.73 -11.98 7.44
N THR A 51 -0.32 -12.22 8.16
CA THR A 51 -1.49 -12.85 7.58
C THR A 51 -2.00 -11.96 6.45
N GLU A 52 -2.44 -12.58 5.38
CA GLU A 52 -2.93 -11.87 4.22
C GLU A 52 -3.99 -10.83 4.59
N GLY A 53 -4.86 -11.20 5.51
CA GLY A 53 -5.90 -10.29 5.95
C GLY A 53 -5.39 -9.05 6.66
N ALA A 54 -4.25 -9.15 7.34
CA ALA A 54 -3.68 -8.01 8.04
C ALA A 54 -3.21 -6.92 7.07
N VAL A 55 -2.58 -7.32 5.97
CA VAL A 55 -2.13 -6.37 4.96
C VAL A 55 -3.31 -5.68 4.30
N SER A 56 -4.28 -6.46 3.86
CA SER A 56 -5.47 -5.90 3.22
C SER A 56 -6.25 -4.99 4.16
N GLY A 57 -6.40 -5.38 5.41
CA GLY A 57 -7.09 -4.56 6.39
C GLY A 57 -6.42 -3.22 6.62
N ARG A 58 -5.11 -3.21 6.69
CA ARG A 58 -4.35 -1.96 6.85
C ARG A 58 -4.54 -1.05 5.65
N ILE A 59 -4.51 -1.61 4.46
CA ILE A 59 -4.70 -0.82 3.24
C ILE A 59 -6.09 -0.21 3.20
N TYR A 60 -7.12 -0.96 3.53
CA TYR A 60 -8.47 -0.43 3.56
C TYR A 60 -8.63 0.67 4.61
N ALA A 61 -8.01 0.51 5.76
CA ALA A 61 -8.05 1.54 6.80
C ALA A 61 -7.40 2.83 6.29
N LEU A 62 -6.27 2.72 5.58
CA LEU A 62 -5.61 3.88 5.01
C LEU A 62 -6.47 4.54 3.93
N ILE A 63 -7.14 3.74 3.12
CA ILE A 63 -8.03 4.29 2.10
C ILE A 63 -9.11 5.14 2.74
N GLU A 64 -9.74 4.65 3.80
CA GLU A 64 -10.76 5.40 4.49
C GLU A 64 -10.22 6.69 5.11
N ASP A 65 -9.05 6.61 5.71
CA ASP A 65 -8.44 7.79 6.34
C ASP A 65 -8.06 8.85 5.31
N LEU A 66 -7.54 8.44 4.18
CA LEU A 66 -6.99 9.36 3.20
C LEU A 66 -8.00 9.80 2.15
N GLU A 67 -9.13 9.10 2.06
CA GLU A 67 -10.12 9.36 1.02
C GLU A 67 -10.59 10.81 1.02
N SER A 68 -10.78 11.39 2.18
CA SER A 68 -11.24 12.77 2.28
C SER A 68 -10.12 13.78 2.24
N SER A 69 -8.94 13.42 2.76
CA SER A 69 -7.80 14.35 2.85
C SER A 69 -6.91 14.31 1.62
N HIS A 70 -6.64 13.11 1.14
CA HIS A 70 -5.72 12.89 0.02
C HIS A 70 -6.28 11.82 -0.91
N PRO A 71 -7.29 12.17 -1.73
CA PRO A 71 -7.96 11.19 -2.58
C PRO A 71 -7.03 10.49 -3.57
N LYS A 72 -5.94 11.15 -3.96
CA LYS A 72 -4.96 10.50 -4.87
C LYS A 72 -4.32 9.29 -4.22
N PHE A 73 -3.98 9.40 -2.93
CA PHE A 73 -3.44 8.26 -2.20
C PHE A 73 -4.47 7.15 -2.09
N ALA A 74 -5.71 7.50 -1.85
CA ALA A 74 -6.78 6.50 -1.78
C ALA A 74 -6.90 5.74 -3.10
N ASP A 75 -6.84 6.43 -4.21
CA ASP A 75 -6.91 5.79 -5.53
C ASP A 75 -5.75 4.82 -5.75
N ILE A 76 -4.54 5.25 -5.40
CA ILE A 76 -3.36 4.41 -5.55
C ILE A 76 -3.47 3.18 -4.65
N LEU A 77 -3.93 3.37 -3.43
CA LEU A 77 -4.08 2.26 -2.49
C LEU A 77 -5.14 1.27 -2.95
N ARG A 78 -6.20 1.74 -3.62
CA ARG A 78 -7.19 0.85 -4.21
C ARG A 78 -6.55 -0.01 -5.28
N ASN A 79 -5.69 0.56 -6.11
CA ASN A 79 -4.96 -0.20 -7.12
C ASN A 79 -4.05 -1.24 -6.48
N VAL A 80 -3.38 -0.87 -5.39
CA VAL A 80 -2.55 -1.80 -4.64
C VAL A 80 -3.40 -2.95 -4.09
N SER A 81 -4.54 -2.62 -3.51
CA SER A 81 -5.44 -3.63 -2.94
C SER A 81 -5.92 -4.59 -4.02
N GLU A 82 -6.30 -4.07 -5.17
CA GLU A 82 -6.75 -4.89 -6.29
C GLU A 82 -5.65 -5.81 -6.79
N SER A 83 -4.43 -5.29 -6.90
CA SER A 83 -3.30 -6.10 -7.33
C SER A 83 -2.99 -7.21 -6.33
N LEU A 84 -3.10 -6.91 -5.04
CA LEU A 84 -2.90 -7.93 -4.00
C LEU A 84 -3.96 -9.03 -4.11
N ALA A 85 -5.20 -8.65 -4.35
CA ALA A 85 -6.27 -9.62 -4.51
C ALA A 85 -6.01 -10.53 -5.70
N ASN A 86 -5.52 -9.95 -6.80
CA ASN A 86 -5.18 -10.72 -8.00
C ASN A 86 -4.04 -11.70 -7.76
N LEU A 87 -3.15 -11.38 -6.84
CA LEU A 87 -2.06 -12.28 -6.46
C LEU A 87 -2.47 -13.32 -5.43
N GLY A 88 -3.66 -13.19 -4.86
CA GLY A 88 -4.12 -14.10 -3.84
C GLY A 88 -3.60 -13.76 -2.45
N ILE A 89 -3.20 -12.53 -2.26
CA ILE A 89 -2.68 -12.08 -0.96
C ILE A 89 -3.75 -11.34 -0.16
#